data_0d6d138af72a4d7a09a3b40863d6ba87
#
_entry.id   0d6d138af72a4d7a09a3b40863d6ba87
#
_cell.length_a   1.000
_cell.length_b   1.000
_cell.length_c   1.000
_cell.angle_alpha   90.00
_cell.angle_beta   90.00
_cell.angle_gamma   90.00
#
_symmetry.space_group_name_H-M   'P 1'
#
loop_
_entity.id
_entity.type
_entity.pdbx_description
1 polymer ?
#
loop_
_entity_poly.entity_id
_entity_poly.type
_entity_poly.pdbx_seq_one_letter_code
_entity_poly.pdbx_strand_id
1 'polypeptide(L)' 'FLEATATLGASINRLNHTISYLSQATVYTETANGRIVDADFAKEASINSKQSILYQAASQMLSIANDTKQNLLQLF' A
#
# COMPACT_ATOMS: atom_id res chain seq x y z
N PHE A 1 -49.96 8.29 -24.36
CA PHE A 1 -48.73 9.07 -24.46
C PHE A 1 -48.31 9.62 -23.12
N LEU A 2 -49.23 10.09 -22.29
CA LEU A 2 -48.92 10.64 -20.95
C LEU A 2 -48.37 9.55 -20.02
N GLU A 3 -48.94 8.35 -20.06
CA GLU A 3 -48.47 7.25 -19.24
C GLU A 3 -47.04 6.81 -19.62
N ALA A 4 -46.77 6.74 -20.92
CA ALA A 4 -45.43 6.38 -21.42
C ALA A 4 -44.40 7.44 -21.03
N THR A 5 -44.78 8.72 -21.09
CA THR A 5 -43.91 9.82 -20.70
C THR A 5 -43.61 9.78 -19.21
N ALA A 6 -44.66 9.51 -18.40
CA ALA A 6 -44.50 9.40 -16.95
C ALA A 6 -43.61 8.22 -16.57
N THR A 7 -43.79 7.08 -17.22
CA THR A 7 -42.97 5.91 -16.99
C THR A 7 -41.47 6.16 -17.37
N LEU A 8 -41.28 6.84 -18.48
CA LEU A 8 -39.91 7.21 -18.92
C LEU A 8 -39.24 8.19 -17.93
N GLY A 9 -40.03 9.19 -17.47
CA GLY A 9 -39.56 10.14 -16.48
C GLY A 9 -39.15 9.48 -15.17
N ALA A 10 -39.98 8.56 -14.72
CA ALA A 10 -39.68 7.79 -13.52
C ALA A 10 -38.42 6.93 -13.69
N SER A 11 -38.26 6.31 -14.86
CA SER A 11 -37.07 5.51 -15.19
C SER A 11 -35.82 6.38 -15.21
N ILE A 12 -35.91 7.58 -15.77
CA ILE A 12 -34.79 8.52 -15.81
C ILE A 12 -34.40 8.93 -14.40
N ASN A 13 -35.35 9.22 -13.54
CA ASN A 13 -35.08 9.56 -12.13
C ASN A 13 -34.38 8.42 -11.41
N ARG A 14 -34.86 7.20 -11.62
CA ARG A 14 -34.25 6.02 -11.02
C ARG A 14 -32.81 5.81 -11.52
N LEU A 15 -32.59 6.01 -12.82
CA LEU A 15 -31.25 5.92 -13.40
C LEU A 15 -30.32 6.99 -12.84
N ASN A 16 -30.82 8.22 -12.66
CA ASN A 16 -30.01 9.29 -12.07
C ASN A 16 -29.63 8.97 -10.63
N HIS A 17 -30.55 8.43 -9.84
CA HIS A 17 -30.24 7.99 -8.49
C HIS A 17 -29.22 6.84 -8.48
N THR A 18 -29.36 5.91 -9.39
CA THR A 18 -28.43 4.79 -9.52
C THR A 18 -27.03 5.28 -9.90
N ILE A 19 -26.95 6.23 -10.82
CA ILE A 19 -25.66 6.82 -11.24
C ILE A 19 -25.00 7.51 -10.06
N SER A 20 -25.75 8.28 -9.29
CA SER A 20 -25.22 8.95 -8.09
C SER A 20 -24.73 7.95 -7.05
N TYR A 21 -25.49 6.90 -6.84
CA TYR A 21 -25.12 5.83 -5.90
C TYR A 21 -23.85 5.13 -6.35
N LEU A 22 -23.76 4.76 -7.62
CA LEU A 22 -22.61 4.08 -8.17
C LEU A 22 -21.36 4.96 -8.15
N SER A 23 -21.53 6.24 -8.44
CA SER A 23 -20.43 7.20 -8.38
C SER A 23 -19.84 7.27 -6.99
N GLN A 24 -20.70 7.33 -5.97
CA GLN A 24 -20.29 7.38 -4.57
C GLN A 24 -19.66 6.06 -4.13
N ALA A 25 -20.23 4.93 -4.56
CA ALA A 25 -19.69 3.61 -4.27
C ALA A 25 -18.32 3.44 -4.88
N THR A 26 -18.10 3.95 -6.08
CA THR A 26 -16.79 3.92 -6.75
C THR A 26 -15.75 4.69 -5.95
N VAL A 27 -16.11 5.88 -5.45
CA VAL A 27 -15.20 6.70 -4.63
C VAL A 27 -14.83 5.96 -3.35
N TYR A 28 -15.81 5.36 -2.68
CA TYR A 28 -15.55 4.59 -1.45
C TYR A 28 -14.67 3.39 -1.71
N THR A 29 -14.91 2.69 -2.82
CA THR A 29 -14.12 1.53 -3.20
C THR A 29 -12.67 1.93 -3.52
N GLU A 30 -12.48 3.01 -4.26
CA GLU A 30 -11.16 3.53 -4.57
C GLU A 30 -10.41 3.97 -3.30
N THR A 31 -11.11 4.61 -2.38
CA THR A 31 -10.52 5.03 -1.10
C THR A 31 -10.10 3.80 -0.28
N ALA A 32 -10.95 2.78 -0.20
CA ALA A 32 -10.64 1.56 0.52
C ALA A 32 -9.46 0.83 -0.12
N ASN A 33 -9.44 0.75 -1.44
CA ASN A 33 -8.33 0.12 -2.18
C ASN A 33 -7.04 0.88 -1.93
N GLY A 34 -7.08 2.21 -1.97
CA GLY A 34 -5.91 3.04 -1.70
C GLY A 34 -5.36 2.81 -0.30
N ARG A 35 -6.24 2.71 0.70
CA ARG A 35 -5.81 2.46 2.08
C ARG A 35 -5.09 1.11 2.21
N ILE A 36 -5.61 0.08 1.55
CA ILE A 36 -5.00 -1.25 1.59
C ILE A 36 -3.65 -1.23 0.88
N VAL A 37 -3.58 -0.65 -0.31
CA VAL A 37 -2.34 -0.58 -1.09
C VAL A 37 -1.30 0.28 -0.38
N ASP A 38 -1.71 1.41 0.17
CA ASP A 38 -0.79 2.31 0.87
C ASP A 38 -0.25 1.67 2.15
N ALA A 39 -1.10 0.93 2.88
CA ALA A 39 -0.66 0.21 4.08
C ALA A 39 0.33 -0.89 3.72
N ASP A 40 0.08 -1.60 2.63
CA ASP A 40 0.96 -2.67 2.14
C ASP A 40 2.31 -2.09 1.71
N PHE A 41 2.28 -0.97 1.01
CA PHE A 41 3.49 -0.25 0.60
C PHE A 41 4.30 0.20 1.81
N ALA A 42 3.64 0.77 2.82
CA ALA A 42 4.31 1.22 4.04
C ALA A 42 4.95 0.05 4.77
N LYS A 43 4.26 -1.08 4.85
CA LYS A 43 4.78 -2.30 5.45
C LYS A 43 6.00 -2.81 4.70
N GLU A 44 5.93 -2.86 3.38
CA GLU A 44 7.03 -3.31 2.53
C GLU A 44 8.24 -2.40 2.66
N ALA A 45 8.02 -1.08 2.69
CA ALA A 45 9.08 -0.10 2.88
C ALA A 45 9.76 -0.27 4.25
N SER A 46 8.98 -0.56 5.30
CA SER A 46 9.51 -0.83 6.63
C SER A 46 10.36 -2.10 6.67
N ILE A 47 9.91 -3.16 6.02
CA ILE A 47 10.66 -4.42 5.91
C ILE A 47 11.96 -4.18 5.15
N ASN A 48 11.90 -3.45 4.05
CA ASN A 48 13.07 -3.13 3.24
C ASN A 48 14.10 -2.32 4.05
N SER A 49 13.64 -1.32 4.79
CA SER A 49 14.52 -0.52 5.66
C SER A 49 15.15 -1.39 6.75
N LYS A 50 14.38 -2.26 7.36
CA LYS A 50 14.87 -3.18 8.38
C LYS A 50 15.96 -4.09 7.82
N GLN A 51 15.73 -4.67 6.66
CA GLN A 51 16.71 -5.55 6.02
C GLN A 51 17.98 -4.80 5.66
N SER A 52 17.85 -3.56 5.20
CA SER A 52 19.00 -2.72 4.87
C SER A 52 19.86 -2.44 6.10
N ILE A 53 19.22 -2.10 7.22
CA ILE A 53 19.91 -1.85 8.49
C ILE A 53 20.59 -3.12 8.99
N LEU A 54 19.90 -4.25 8.91
CA LEU A 54 20.47 -5.53 9.32
C LEU A 54 21.67 -5.91 8.46
N TYR A 55 21.60 -5.66 7.17
CA TYR A 55 22.72 -5.92 6.25
C TYR A 55 23.94 -5.05 6.63
N GLN A 56 23.72 -3.77 6.87
CA GLN A 56 24.80 -2.87 7.26
C GLN A 56 25.39 -3.26 8.60
N ALA A 57 24.55 -3.63 9.57
CA ALA A 57 25.02 -4.07 10.88
C ALA A 57 25.85 -5.36 10.76
N ALA A 58 25.39 -6.31 9.95
CA ALA A 58 26.10 -7.56 9.72
C ALA A 58 27.45 -7.29 9.06
N SER A 59 27.51 -6.38 8.10
CA SER A 59 28.74 -5.97 7.42
C SER A 59 29.74 -5.38 8.43
N GLN A 60 29.27 -4.51 9.31
CA GLN A 60 30.13 -3.88 10.31
C GLN A 60 30.64 -4.92 11.33
N MET A 61 29.78 -5.85 11.73
CA MET A 61 30.18 -6.92 12.64
C MET A 61 31.25 -7.80 12.01
N LEU A 62 31.10 -8.11 10.73
CA LEU A 62 32.08 -8.89 9.99
C LEU A 62 33.42 -8.16 9.92
N SER A 63 33.40 -6.87 9.69
CA SER A 63 34.59 -6.03 9.66
C SER A 63 35.30 -6.04 11.02
N ILE A 64 34.55 -5.88 12.10
CA ILE A 64 35.07 -5.94 13.48
C ILE A 64 35.68 -7.31 13.77
N ALA A 65 35.01 -8.37 13.34
CA ALA A 65 35.50 -9.74 13.54
C ALA A 65 36.81 -9.96 12.82
N ASN A 66 36.95 -9.43 11.59
CA ASN A 66 38.20 -9.52 10.84
C ASN A 66 39.33 -8.74 11.51
N ASP A 67 39.04 -7.55 12.03
CA ASP A 67 40.02 -6.76 12.76
C ASP A 67 40.48 -7.46 14.02
N THR A 68 39.57 -8.10 14.75
CA THR A 68 39.89 -8.87 15.94
C THR A 68 40.80 -10.05 15.61
N LYS A 69 40.54 -10.72 14.49
CA LYS A 69 41.38 -11.81 14.01
C LYS A 69 42.81 -11.33 13.68
N GLN A 70 42.89 -10.18 13.04
CA GLN A 70 44.22 -9.60 12.70
C GLN A 70 44.97 -9.23 13.97
N ASN A 71 44.28 -8.65 14.95
CA ASN A 71 44.89 -8.34 16.25
C ASN A 71 45.38 -9.59 16.97
N LEU A 72 44.63 -10.68 16.91
CA LEU A 72 45.05 -11.95 17.50
C LEU A 72 46.32 -12.50 16.81
N LEU A 73 46.35 -12.39 15.50
CA LEU A 73 47.54 -12.84 14.72
C LEU A 73 48.80 -12.04 15.07
N GLN A 74 48.61 -10.76 15.37
CA GLN A 74 49.76 -9.90 15.76
C GLN A 74 50.25 -10.23 17.18
N LEU A 75 49.37 -10.74 18.02
CA LEU A 75 49.76 -11.17 19.37
C LEU A 75 50.56 -12.47 19.38
N PHE A 76 50.28 -13.30 18.38
CA PHE A 76 50.99 -14.55 18.23
C PHE A 76 52.21 -14.39 17.29
#